data_c1e1bcdd640898e9cf749c0a275ee104
#
_entry.id   c1e1bcdd640898e9cf749c0a275ee104
#
_cell.length_a   1.000
_cell.length_b   1.000
_cell.length_c   1.000
_cell.angle_alpha   90.00
_cell.angle_beta   90.00
_cell.angle_gamma   90.00
#
_symmetry.space_group_name_H-M   'P 1'
#
loop_
_entity.id
_entity.type
_entity.pdbx_description
1 polymer ?
#
loop_
_entity_poly.entity_id
_entity_poly.type
_entity_poly.pdbx_seq_one_letter_code
_entity_poly.pdbx_strand_id
1 'polypeptide(L)' 'MKTATILLKSIDDVKAFVNLTVRFSYDIDLSSNRYVVDGKSIMGIFSLDLSKPIAVTIHSDDCDDLLNELKAFEC' A
#
# COMPACT_ATOMS: atom_id res chain seq x y z
N MET A 1 -12.92 -6.88 4.27
CA MET A 1 -12.09 -5.89 3.55
C MET A 1 -11.71 -4.77 4.51
N LYS A 2 -10.45 -4.40 4.55
CA LYS A 2 -9.92 -3.37 5.45
C LYS A 2 -9.23 -2.29 4.64
N THR A 3 -9.21 -1.07 5.16
CA THR A 3 -8.55 0.05 4.50
C THR A 3 -7.60 0.75 5.47
N ALA A 4 -6.57 1.38 4.91
CA ALA A 4 -5.64 2.22 5.66
C ALA A 4 -5.18 3.35 4.74
N THR A 5 -4.61 4.39 5.33
CA THR A 5 -4.04 5.51 4.57
C THR A 5 -2.56 5.60 4.89
N ILE A 6 -1.74 5.64 3.85
CA ILE A 6 -0.29 5.68 4.00
C ILE A 6 0.31 6.81 3.19
N LEU A 7 1.57 7.13 3.47
CA LEU A 7 2.35 8.10 2.73
C LEU A 7 3.68 7.47 2.36
N LEU A 8 3.99 7.45 1.06
CA LEU A 8 5.24 6.91 0.53
C LEU A 8 6.09 8.10 0.09
N LYS A 9 7.07 8.46 0.91
CA LYS A 9 7.82 9.72 0.76
C LYS A 9 9.02 9.62 -0.15
N SER A 10 9.51 8.41 -0.42
CA SER A 10 10.74 8.21 -1.18
C SER A 10 10.67 6.90 -1.95
N ILE A 11 11.62 6.71 -2.87
CA ILE A 11 11.76 5.45 -3.58
C ILE A 11 12.02 4.30 -2.61
N ASP A 12 12.79 4.55 -1.55
CA ASP A 12 13.05 3.53 -0.54
C ASP A 12 11.78 3.12 0.20
N ASP A 13 10.88 4.06 0.48
CA ASP A 13 9.58 3.75 1.07
C ASP A 13 8.74 2.86 0.16
N VAL A 14 8.75 3.14 -1.14
CA VAL A 14 8.02 2.32 -2.12
C VAL A 14 8.58 0.90 -2.15
N LYS A 15 9.89 0.76 -2.18
CA LYS A 15 10.54 -0.57 -2.16
C LYS A 15 10.23 -1.32 -0.89
N ALA A 16 10.28 -0.65 0.27
CA ALA A 16 9.97 -1.26 1.55
C ALA A 16 8.51 -1.72 1.59
N PHE A 17 7.61 -0.91 1.06
CA PHE A 17 6.19 -1.24 1.00
C PHE A 17 5.95 -2.49 0.13
N VAL A 18 6.55 -2.55 -1.05
CA VAL A 18 6.40 -3.71 -1.94
C VAL A 18 6.99 -4.96 -1.29
N ASN A 19 8.18 -4.86 -0.69
CA ASN A 19 8.79 -5.98 0.00
C ASN A 19 7.92 -6.50 1.14
N LEU A 20 7.18 -5.60 1.79
CA LEU A 20 6.23 -5.98 2.82
C LEU A 20 5.02 -6.70 2.22
N THR A 21 4.39 -6.11 1.22
CA THR A 21 3.12 -6.63 0.70
C THR A 21 3.25 -7.97 -0.02
N VAL A 22 4.38 -8.22 -0.68
CA VAL A 22 4.57 -9.50 -1.39
C VAL A 22 4.70 -10.69 -0.44
N ARG A 23 4.94 -10.45 0.86
CA ARG A 23 5.00 -11.52 1.86
C ARG A 23 3.61 -12.03 2.27
N PHE A 24 2.56 -11.30 1.91
CA PHE A 24 1.19 -11.64 2.29
C PHE A 24 0.44 -12.16 1.07
N SER A 25 -0.48 -13.11 1.31
CA SER A 25 -1.27 -13.70 0.25
C SER A 25 -2.51 -12.88 -0.11
N TYR A 26 -2.82 -11.84 0.66
CA TYR A 26 -3.99 -11.00 0.42
C TYR A 26 -3.83 -10.22 -0.89
N ASP A 27 -4.94 -9.99 -1.58
CA ASP A 27 -4.96 -9.02 -2.65
C ASP A 27 -4.97 -7.62 -2.02
N ILE A 28 -4.07 -6.76 -2.46
CA ILE A 28 -3.88 -5.43 -1.90
C ILE A 28 -3.89 -4.42 -3.04
N ASP A 29 -4.77 -3.43 -2.94
CA ASP A 29 -4.86 -2.35 -3.93
C ASP A 29 -4.44 -1.03 -3.30
N LEU A 30 -3.77 -0.21 -4.08
CA LEU A 30 -3.50 1.18 -3.73
C LEU A 30 -4.31 2.08 -4.63
N SER A 31 -4.90 3.12 -4.07
CA SER A 31 -5.65 4.09 -4.86
C SER A 31 -5.26 5.51 -4.50
N SER A 32 -5.18 6.35 -5.53
CA SER A 32 -4.93 7.77 -5.41
C SER A 32 -5.76 8.47 -6.49
N ASN A 33 -6.65 9.38 -6.09
CA ASN A 33 -7.59 10.02 -7.00
C ASN A 33 -8.44 8.97 -7.74
N ARG A 34 -8.27 8.88 -9.06
CA ARG A 34 -9.04 7.95 -9.90
C ARG A 34 -8.28 6.65 -10.21
N TYR A 35 -7.04 6.56 -9.77
CA TYR A 35 -6.19 5.43 -10.14
C TYR A 35 -6.19 4.38 -9.04
N VAL A 36 -6.34 3.13 -9.46
CA VAL A 36 -6.23 1.98 -8.57
C VAL A 36 -5.17 1.05 -9.18
N VAL A 37 -4.19 0.67 -8.39
CA VAL A 37 -3.10 -0.19 -8.84
C VAL A 37 -2.88 -1.32 -7.85
N ASP A 38 -2.21 -2.38 -8.29
CA ASP A 38 -1.84 -3.50 -7.44
C ASP A 38 -0.78 -3.04 -6.42
N GLY A 39 -1.07 -3.24 -5.14
CA GLY A 39 -0.16 -2.86 -4.06
C GLY A 39 1.11 -3.69 -3.99
N LYS A 40 1.23 -4.74 -4.81
CA LYS A 40 2.42 -5.57 -4.91
C LYS A 40 3.23 -5.26 -6.17
N SER A 41 2.81 -4.28 -6.96
CA SER A 41 3.48 -3.89 -8.20
C SER A 41 4.21 -2.56 -8.03
N ILE A 42 5.55 -2.62 -8.02
CA ILE A 42 6.35 -1.41 -7.87
C ILE A 42 6.11 -0.42 -9.02
N MET A 43 5.95 -0.92 -10.23
CA MET A 43 5.70 -0.06 -11.41
C MET A 43 4.33 0.61 -11.31
N GLY A 44 3.31 -0.12 -10.85
CA GLY A 44 1.98 0.43 -10.64
C GLY A 44 2.00 1.55 -9.61
N ILE A 45 2.73 1.34 -8.51
CA ILE A 45 2.81 2.32 -7.43
C ILE A 45 3.48 3.61 -7.93
N PHE A 46 4.53 3.50 -8.73
CA PHE A 46 5.20 4.69 -9.29
C PHE A 46 4.34 5.48 -10.25
N SER A 47 3.24 4.92 -10.75
CA SER A 47 2.31 5.66 -11.59
C SER A 47 1.37 6.57 -10.78
N LEU A 48 1.33 6.43 -9.47
CA LEU A 48 0.50 7.25 -8.59
C LEU A 48 1.21 8.56 -8.23
N ASP A 49 0.41 9.53 -7.77
CA ASP A 49 0.97 10.76 -7.19
C ASP A 49 1.40 10.48 -5.75
N LEU A 50 2.69 10.25 -5.56
CA LEU A 50 3.24 9.88 -4.27
C LEU A 50 3.39 11.06 -3.31
N SER A 51 3.11 12.28 -3.76
CA SER A 51 3.14 13.47 -2.90
C SER A 51 1.92 13.56 -1.97
N LYS A 52 0.92 12.71 -2.18
CA LYS A 52 -0.34 12.74 -1.44
C LYS A 52 -0.56 11.42 -0.73
N PRO A 53 -1.38 11.41 0.35
CA PRO A 53 -1.76 10.17 1.01
C PRO A 53 -2.41 9.18 0.03
N ILE A 54 -2.13 7.91 0.22
CA ILE A 54 -2.60 6.83 -0.64
C ILE A 54 -3.49 5.91 0.18
N ALA A 55 -4.66 5.57 -0.36
CA ALA A 55 -5.55 4.61 0.29
C ALA A 55 -5.12 3.19 -0.04
N VAL A 56 -4.98 2.36 0.98
CA VAL A 56 -4.68 0.94 0.84
C VAL A 56 -5.95 0.16 1.11
N THR A 57 -6.34 -0.71 0.18
CA THR A 57 -7.47 -1.61 0.36
C THR A 57 -6.95 -3.04 0.41
N ILE A 58 -7.20 -3.73 1.52
CA ILE A 58 -6.77 -5.11 1.73
C ILE A 58 -8.01 -5.99 1.60
N HIS A 59 -7.99 -6.90 0.65
CA HIS A 59 -9.12 -7.79 0.37
C HIS A 59 -9.09 -9.01 1.29
N SER A 60 -9.11 -8.75 2.59
CA SER A 60 -9.18 -9.75 3.64
C SER A 60 -9.70 -9.10 4.91
N ASP A 61 -10.49 -9.82 5.69
CA ASP A 61 -10.93 -9.35 7.00
C ASP A 61 -9.97 -9.75 8.12
N ASP A 62 -9.09 -10.72 7.84
CA ASP A 62 -8.10 -11.22 8.80
C ASP A 62 -6.71 -10.78 8.34
N CYS A 63 -6.40 -9.51 8.54
CA CYS A 63 -5.15 -8.91 8.07
C CYS A 63 -4.50 -8.01 9.13
N ASP A 64 -4.70 -8.32 10.42
CA ASP A 64 -4.15 -7.50 11.51
C ASP A 64 -2.62 -7.45 11.48
N ASP A 65 -1.97 -8.53 11.08
CA ASP A 65 -0.52 -8.59 10.94
C ASP A 65 -0.03 -7.55 9.91
N LEU A 66 -0.68 -7.49 8.76
CA LEU A 66 -0.35 -6.50 7.74
C LEU A 66 -0.68 -5.09 8.21
N LEU A 67 -1.83 -4.88 8.84
CA LEU A 67 -2.22 -3.56 9.36
C LEU A 67 -1.20 -3.02 10.37
N ASN A 68 -0.67 -3.89 11.22
CA ASN A 68 0.38 -3.50 12.18
C ASN A 68 1.65 -3.04 11.47
N GLU A 69 2.05 -3.74 10.40
CA GLU A 69 3.24 -3.37 9.62
C GLU A 69 3.02 -2.06 8.85
N LEU A 70 1.80 -1.80 8.39
CA LEU A 70 1.48 -0.57 7.66
C LEU A 70 1.61 0.68 8.51
N LYS A 71 1.59 0.56 9.83
CA LYS A 71 1.75 1.72 10.72
C LYS A 71 3.05 2.48 10.48
N ALA A 72 4.09 1.79 10.00
CA ALA A 72 5.36 2.42 9.66
C ALA A 72 5.23 3.41 8.49
N PHE A 73 4.20 3.28 7.68
CA PHE A 73 3.95 4.13 6.50
C PHE A 73 2.81 5.12 6.71
N GLU A 74 2.10 5.06 7.82
CA GLU A 74 0.97 5.96 8.07
C GLU A 74 1.43 7.40 8.23
N CYS A 75 0.57 8.32 7.80
CA CYS A 75 0.83 9.76 7.94
C CYS A 75 0.65 10.20 9.39
#